data_ba8046a421cc06d74a3edd3bab542b48
#
_entry.id   ba8046a421cc06d74a3edd3bab542b48
#
_cell.length_a   1.000
_cell.length_b   1.000
_cell.length_c   1.000
_cell.angle_alpha   90.00
_cell.angle_beta   90.00
_cell.angle_gamma   90.00
#
_symmetry.space_group_name_H-M   'P 1'
#
loop_
_entity.id
_entity.type
_entity.pdbx_description
1 polymer ?
#
loop_
_entity_poly.entity_id
_entity_poly.type
_entity_poly.pdbx_seq_one_letter_code
_entity_poly.pdbx_strand_id
1 'polypeptide(L)'
;MPAVTVDNPLVLPRIEVAADTQPRPVSGVYASHHAIEGAGFEVWRPFPGAVDATVSDPFFLLDQLGPVEYAPHEAVGAPWHPHRGFETVTYVLDGEIAHHDSNGGGGVIGEGDTQWMTAGSGILHDEVPTERVLASGGRSHGVQLWVNLPSHLKFTPPRYQPLTADHLTLLTSPDGGALVRLIAGELGGHRGPGDTHTPITYAHVTLSPGAQLTVPWNPAFNAMAYVLGGRGHAGAEARPITAHELAVFGPGDTVTVRAAAVSGSADATGNADELDVLLLGGLPIREPIAHYGPFLMNTKAEILQAIDDFNAGKLGTVPS
;
A
#
# COMPACT_ATOMS: atom_id res chain seq x y z
N MET A 1 5.60 -10.40 11.59
CA MET A 1 4.48 -11.20 11.02
C MET A 1 3.30 -10.26 10.85
N PRO A 2 2.46 -10.42 9.80
CA PRO A 2 1.28 -9.58 9.66
C PRO A 2 0.38 -9.71 10.89
N ALA A 3 -0.14 -8.60 11.39
CA ALA A 3 -0.98 -8.55 12.58
C ALA A 3 -2.28 -9.35 12.43
N VAL A 4 -2.87 -9.34 11.22
CA VAL A 4 -4.09 -10.08 10.93
C VAL A 4 -3.73 -11.48 10.46
N THR A 5 -3.87 -12.46 11.34
CA THR A 5 -3.64 -13.88 11.07
C THR A 5 -4.89 -14.70 11.36
N VAL A 6 -4.96 -15.90 10.82
CA VAL A 6 -6.09 -16.83 11.02
C VAL A 6 -5.52 -18.23 11.30
N ASP A 7 -5.94 -18.84 12.40
CA ASP A 7 -5.47 -20.18 12.80
C ASP A 7 -5.80 -21.26 11.74
N ASN A 8 -6.93 -21.14 11.08
CA ASN A 8 -7.34 -22.05 10.04
C ASN A 8 -7.87 -21.30 8.81
N PRO A 9 -7.02 -21.00 7.82
CA PRO A 9 -7.44 -20.31 6.61
C PRO A 9 -8.54 -21.03 5.83
N LEU A 10 -8.69 -22.34 5.96
CA LEU A 10 -9.69 -23.12 5.23
C LEU A 10 -11.14 -22.79 5.61
N VAL A 11 -11.39 -22.06 6.71
CA VAL A 11 -12.73 -21.58 7.06
C VAL A 11 -13.12 -20.30 6.33
N LEU A 12 -12.17 -19.64 5.68
CA LEU A 12 -12.39 -18.40 4.94
C LEU A 12 -13.00 -18.66 3.55
N PRO A 13 -13.68 -17.67 2.97
CA PRO A 13 -14.08 -17.73 1.56
C PRO A 13 -12.86 -17.92 0.66
N ARG A 14 -13.01 -18.80 -0.34
CA ARG A 14 -11.93 -19.16 -1.25
C ARG A 14 -11.99 -18.33 -2.52
N ILE A 15 -10.82 -17.91 -2.98
CA ILE A 15 -10.70 -17.27 -4.28
C ILE A 15 -10.66 -18.36 -5.35
N GLU A 16 -11.68 -18.40 -6.17
CA GLU A 16 -11.74 -19.32 -7.31
C GLU A 16 -11.39 -18.59 -8.61
N VAL A 17 -10.74 -19.31 -9.52
CA VAL A 17 -10.37 -18.82 -10.85
C VAL A 17 -11.08 -19.68 -11.90
N ALA A 18 -11.70 -19.03 -12.87
CA ALA A 18 -12.34 -19.74 -13.98
C ALA A 18 -11.32 -20.51 -14.83
N ALA A 19 -11.77 -21.60 -15.49
CA ALA A 19 -10.87 -22.49 -16.25
C ALA A 19 -10.24 -21.82 -17.49
N ASP A 20 -10.98 -20.91 -18.13
CA ASP A 20 -10.57 -20.29 -19.40
C ASP A 20 -9.98 -18.88 -19.18
N THR A 21 -8.95 -18.78 -18.32
CA THR A 21 -8.31 -17.50 -18.00
C THR A 21 -6.99 -17.33 -18.73
N GLN A 22 -6.62 -16.07 -18.99
CA GLN A 22 -5.33 -15.67 -19.56
C GLN A 22 -4.40 -15.17 -18.44
N PRO A 23 -3.37 -15.94 -18.05
CA PRO A 23 -2.38 -15.47 -17.09
C PRO A 23 -1.66 -14.23 -17.59
N ARG A 24 -1.51 -13.23 -16.72
CA ARG A 24 -0.70 -12.05 -17.00
C ARG A 24 0.78 -12.42 -16.97
N PRO A 25 1.55 -12.17 -18.05
CA PRO A 25 2.99 -12.34 -18.02
C PRO A 25 3.63 -11.25 -17.15
N VAL A 26 4.78 -11.53 -16.55
CA VAL A 26 5.59 -10.51 -15.86
C VAL A 26 6.37 -9.69 -16.89
N SER A 27 6.03 -8.42 -17.05
CA SER A 27 6.70 -7.47 -17.95
C SER A 27 8.08 -7.07 -17.45
N GLY A 28 8.26 -7.00 -16.12
CA GLY A 28 9.53 -6.65 -15.49
C GLY A 28 9.50 -6.86 -13.98
N VAL A 29 10.69 -6.98 -13.40
CA VAL A 29 10.91 -6.97 -11.95
C VAL A 29 11.90 -5.86 -11.66
N TYR A 30 11.58 -4.98 -10.73
CA TYR A 30 12.31 -3.75 -10.44
C TYR A 30 12.65 -3.68 -8.96
N ALA A 31 13.91 -3.47 -8.63
CA ALA A 31 14.34 -3.23 -7.27
C ALA A 31 13.93 -1.81 -6.82
N SER A 32 13.47 -1.70 -5.58
CA SER A 32 13.12 -0.40 -4.99
C SER A 32 14.35 0.44 -4.72
N HIS A 33 14.17 1.76 -4.77
CA HIS A 33 15.15 2.68 -4.23
C HIS A 33 15.09 2.65 -2.71
N HIS A 34 16.24 2.51 -2.06
CA HIS A 34 16.39 2.77 -0.63
C HIS A 34 16.74 4.25 -0.45
N ALA A 35 15.96 4.96 0.37
CA ALA A 35 16.12 6.38 0.62
C ALA A 35 15.82 6.72 2.08
N ILE A 36 16.25 7.91 2.50
CA ILE A 36 15.84 8.51 3.77
C ILE A 36 14.91 9.68 3.42
N GLU A 37 13.70 9.65 3.94
CA GLU A 37 12.67 10.64 3.66
C GLU A 37 12.18 11.36 4.92
N GLY A 38 11.58 12.53 4.73
CA GLY A 38 10.96 13.30 5.81
C GLY A 38 11.91 13.58 6.98
N ALA A 39 11.50 13.20 8.18
CA ALA A 39 12.26 13.42 9.42
C ALA A 39 13.33 12.35 9.72
N GLY A 40 13.67 11.49 8.76
CA GLY A 40 14.69 10.43 8.91
C GLY A 40 14.14 9.02 8.76
N PHE A 41 13.02 8.85 8.07
CA PHE A 41 12.49 7.52 7.76
C PHE A 41 13.33 6.82 6.70
N GLU A 42 13.76 5.60 6.99
CA GLU A 42 14.25 4.69 5.95
C GLU A 42 13.06 4.13 5.17
N VAL A 43 13.09 4.31 3.86
CA VAL A 43 12.02 3.84 2.96
C VAL A 43 12.58 3.04 1.80
N TRP A 44 11.80 2.04 1.38
CA TRP A 44 11.99 1.32 0.13
C TRP A 44 10.89 1.75 -0.84
N ARG A 45 11.28 2.48 -1.90
CA ARG A 45 10.37 3.10 -2.87
C ARG A 45 10.45 2.43 -4.24
N PRO A 46 9.48 1.58 -4.61
CA PRO A 46 9.40 1.02 -5.96
C PRO A 46 8.91 2.04 -6.99
N PHE A 47 8.05 2.98 -6.59
CA PHE A 47 7.63 4.11 -7.44
C PHE A 47 7.27 5.35 -6.58
N PRO A 48 7.47 6.59 -7.12
CA PRO A 48 8.13 6.86 -8.39
C PRO A 48 9.64 6.58 -8.32
N GLY A 49 10.23 6.24 -9.45
CA GLY A 49 11.68 6.10 -9.61
C GLY A 49 12.09 4.80 -10.29
N ALA A 50 11.83 3.63 -9.70
CA ALA A 50 12.19 2.35 -10.33
C ALA A 50 11.33 2.04 -11.56
N VAL A 51 10.06 2.47 -11.55
CA VAL A 51 9.17 2.39 -12.70
C VAL A 51 8.60 3.77 -13.05
N ASP A 52 8.24 3.95 -14.31
CA ASP A 52 7.59 5.17 -14.79
C ASP A 52 6.17 5.30 -14.19
N ALA A 53 5.73 6.55 -13.94
CA ALA A 53 4.41 6.81 -13.36
C ALA A 53 3.24 6.33 -14.23
N THR A 54 3.44 6.12 -15.54
CA THR A 54 2.42 5.52 -16.42
C THR A 54 2.23 4.02 -16.17
N VAL A 55 3.25 3.35 -15.64
CA VAL A 55 3.20 1.93 -15.28
C VAL A 55 2.45 1.71 -13.98
N SER A 56 2.66 2.59 -13.00
CA SER A 56 2.00 2.52 -11.69
C SER A 56 0.64 3.22 -11.64
N ASP A 57 0.24 4.01 -12.66
CA ASP A 57 -1.06 4.72 -12.73
C ASP A 57 -2.22 3.75 -12.41
N PRO A 58 -3.09 4.00 -11.40
CA PRO A 58 -3.34 5.28 -10.74
C PRO A 58 -2.50 5.54 -9.48
N PHE A 59 -1.53 4.71 -9.14
CA PHE A 59 -0.70 4.94 -7.97
C PHE A 59 0.47 5.84 -8.32
N PHE A 60 0.74 6.82 -7.47
CA PHE A 60 1.86 7.75 -7.67
C PHE A 60 3.08 7.41 -6.84
N LEU A 61 2.87 7.01 -5.58
CA LEU A 61 3.95 6.69 -4.65
C LEU A 61 3.60 5.45 -3.83
N LEU A 62 4.58 4.59 -3.61
CA LEU A 62 4.56 3.56 -2.59
C LEU A 62 5.88 3.60 -1.84
N ASP A 63 5.80 3.73 -0.51
CA ASP A 63 6.93 3.62 0.40
C ASP A 63 6.67 2.50 1.40
N GLN A 64 7.56 1.53 1.46
CA GLN A 64 7.64 0.64 2.60
C GLN A 64 8.55 1.27 3.65
N LEU A 65 8.01 1.50 4.84
CA LEU A 65 8.70 2.03 6.01
C LEU A 65 9.10 0.86 6.92
N GLY A 66 10.40 0.67 7.12
CA GLY A 66 10.90 -0.43 7.94
C GLY A 66 10.85 -1.82 7.24
N PRO A 67 10.86 -2.92 8.02
CA PRO A 67 10.77 -2.98 9.48
C PRO A 67 11.99 -2.38 10.19
N VAL A 68 11.75 -1.63 11.26
CA VAL A 68 12.79 -1.02 12.09
C VAL A 68 12.46 -1.21 13.59
N GLU A 69 13.48 -1.47 14.39
CA GLU A 69 13.36 -1.52 15.86
C GLU A 69 13.83 -0.19 16.44
N TYR A 70 12.91 0.56 17.04
CA TYR A 70 13.23 1.81 17.75
C TYR A 70 13.49 1.55 19.21
N ALA A 71 14.55 2.16 19.76
CA ALA A 71 14.69 2.28 21.19
C ALA A 71 13.74 3.37 21.75
N PRO A 72 13.49 3.43 23.07
CA PRO A 72 12.71 4.50 23.65
C PRO A 72 13.23 5.88 23.23
N HIS A 73 12.30 6.77 22.82
CA HIS A 73 12.55 8.14 22.35
C HIS A 73 13.28 8.27 21.00
N GLU A 74 13.46 7.19 20.24
CA GLU A 74 14.09 7.24 18.91
C GLU A 74 13.09 7.35 17.76
N ALA A 75 11.84 6.88 17.96
CA ALA A 75 10.85 6.92 16.89
C ALA A 75 10.58 8.36 16.43
N VAL A 76 10.56 8.53 15.12
CA VAL A 76 10.28 9.80 14.46
C VAL A 76 8.95 9.74 13.73
N GLY A 77 8.35 10.91 13.49
CA GLY A 77 7.09 11.05 12.78
C GLY A 77 7.16 12.15 11.73
N ALA A 78 6.16 12.22 10.87
CA ALA A 78 5.97 13.30 9.93
C ALA A 78 5.19 14.45 10.62
N PRO A 79 5.81 15.62 10.87
CA PRO A 79 5.11 16.75 11.47
C PRO A 79 4.04 17.30 10.52
N TRP A 80 3.21 18.22 10.99
CA TRP A 80 2.15 18.86 10.21
C TRP A 80 2.63 19.31 8.84
N HIS A 81 1.98 18.76 7.82
CA HIS A 81 2.27 19.03 6.40
C HIS A 81 0.98 18.97 5.56
N PRO A 82 0.94 19.66 4.40
CA PRO A 82 -0.22 19.66 3.54
C PRO A 82 -0.23 18.50 2.57
N HIS A 83 -1.43 18.17 2.03
CA HIS A 83 -1.58 17.38 0.80
C HIS A 83 -2.71 17.95 -0.05
N ARG A 84 -2.64 17.77 -1.39
CA ARG A 84 -3.71 18.11 -2.34
C ARG A 84 -3.64 17.24 -3.59
N GLY A 85 -4.83 16.81 -4.06
CA GLY A 85 -5.03 16.24 -5.39
C GLY A 85 -4.93 14.71 -5.48
N PHE A 86 -4.88 14.00 -4.35
CA PHE A 86 -4.76 12.54 -4.29
C PHE A 86 -5.32 11.99 -2.97
N GLU A 87 -5.27 10.69 -2.81
CA GLU A 87 -5.56 9.99 -1.56
C GLU A 87 -4.26 9.41 -1.00
N THR A 88 -4.01 9.56 0.31
CA THR A 88 -2.91 8.91 1.02
C THR A 88 -3.45 7.77 1.87
N VAL A 89 -2.76 6.63 1.82
CA VAL A 89 -3.16 5.40 2.48
C VAL A 89 -2.01 4.89 3.30
N THR A 90 -2.17 4.86 4.62
CA THR A 90 -1.18 4.32 5.55
C THR A 90 -1.67 2.97 6.06
N TYR A 91 -0.95 1.91 5.77
CA TYR A 91 -1.21 0.56 6.26
C TYR A 91 -0.13 0.14 7.25
N VAL A 92 -0.51 -0.11 8.49
CA VAL A 92 0.42 -0.50 9.57
C VAL A 92 0.52 -2.03 9.64
N LEU A 93 1.73 -2.55 9.52
CA LEU A 93 2.04 -3.97 9.59
C LEU A 93 2.53 -4.38 10.98
N ASP A 94 3.42 -3.60 11.59
CA ASP A 94 3.87 -3.75 12.97
C ASP A 94 3.90 -2.37 13.65
N GLY A 95 3.54 -2.33 14.92
CA GLY A 95 3.55 -1.11 15.74
C GLY A 95 2.28 -0.28 15.62
N GLU A 96 2.38 1.01 15.89
CA GLU A 96 1.25 1.94 15.84
C GLU A 96 1.72 3.37 15.58
N ILE A 97 0.84 4.17 14.98
CA ILE A 97 1.06 5.59 14.67
C ILE A 97 -0.18 6.40 15.03
N ALA A 98 0.00 7.61 15.51
CA ALA A 98 -1.07 8.56 15.69
C ALA A 98 -1.17 9.48 14.48
N HIS A 99 -2.39 9.71 14.02
CA HIS A 99 -2.71 10.64 12.94
C HIS A 99 -3.68 11.70 13.43
N HIS A 100 -3.47 12.93 13.00
CA HIS A 100 -4.40 14.04 13.20
C HIS A 100 -4.51 14.86 11.91
N ASP A 101 -5.70 15.36 11.60
CA ASP A 101 -5.90 16.22 10.45
C ASP A 101 -6.62 17.55 10.81
N SER A 102 -6.50 18.53 9.92
CA SER A 102 -7.06 19.87 10.12
C SER A 102 -8.58 19.94 10.05
N ASN A 103 -9.26 18.84 9.71
CA ASN A 103 -10.72 18.74 9.68
C ASN A 103 -11.29 18.03 10.93
N GLY A 104 -10.43 17.67 11.90
CA GLY A 104 -10.80 16.97 13.12
C GLY A 104 -10.90 15.45 12.95
N GLY A 105 -10.40 14.91 11.85
CA GLY A 105 -10.18 13.48 11.69
C GLY A 105 -8.89 13.04 12.39
N GLY A 106 -8.78 11.72 12.61
CA GLY A 106 -7.58 11.15 13.19
C GLY A 106 -7.85 10.04 14.19
N GLY A 107 -6.78 9.56 14.81
CA GLY A 107 -6.80 8.49 15.80
C GLY A 107 -5.49 7.73 15.81
N VAL A 108 -5.45 6.64 16.56
CA VAL A 108 -4.34 5.69 16.55
C VAL A 108 -4.63 4.62 15.51
N ILE A 109 -3.66 4.36 14.66
CA ILE A 109 -3.66 3.32 13.64
C ILE A 109 -2.73 2.25 14.15
N GLY A 110 -3.27 1.10 14.49
CA GLY A 110 -2.54 -0.05 15.06
C GLY A 110 -2.19 -1.10 14.01
N GLU A 111 -1.62 -2.18 14.50
CA GLU A 111 -1.24 -3.31 13.65
C GLU A 111 -2.44 -3.88 12.87
N GLY A 112 -2.30 -3.99 11.54
CA GLY A 112 -3.34 -4.46 10.62
C GLY A 112 -4.34 -3.38 10.21
N ASP A 113 -4.35 -2.22 10.84
CA ASP A 113 -5.24 -1.12 10.47
C ASP A 113 -4.74 -0.38 9.22
N THR A 114 -5.68 0.22 8.53
CA THR A 114 -5.41 1.10 7.39
C THR A 114 -6.11 2.44 7.60
N GLN A 115 -5.36 3.51 7.46
CA GLN A 115 -5.91 4.85 7.32
C GLN A 115 -6.05 5.17 5.85
N TRP A 116 -7.22 5.62 5.43
CA TRP A 116 -7.48 6.12 4.09
C TRP A 116 -7.91 7.58 4.15
N MET A 117 -7.04 8.49 3.72
CA MET A 117 -7.32 9.91 3.72
C MET A 117 -7.40 10.43 2.29
N THR A 118 -8.58 10.91 1.87
CA THR A 118 -8.72 11.70 0.65
C THR A 118 -8.26 13.12 0.95
N ALA A 119 -7.11 13.54 0.39
CA ALA A 119 -6.66 14.92 0.53
C ALA A 119 -7.47 15.88 -0.38
N GLY A 120 -7.81 15.46 -1.59
CA GLY A 120 -8.70 16.18 -2.50
C GLY A 120 -8.34 17.65 -2.68
N SER A 121 -9.24 18.56 -2.27
CA SER A 121 -9.05 20.02 -2.37
C SER A 121 -7.94 20.58 -1.49
N GLY A 122 -7.46 19.79 -0.52
CA GLY A 122 -6.35 20.12 0.37
C GLY A 122 -6.68 19.93 1.84
N ILE A 123 -5.71 19.42 2.60
CA ILE A 123 -5.78 19.16 4.03
C ILE A 123 -4.39 19.28 4.63
N LEU A 124 -4.31 19.60 5.93
CA LEU A 124 -3.10 19.44 6.74
C LEU A 124 -3.25 18.21 7.61
N HIS A 125 -2.18 17.45 7.79
CA HIS A 125 -2.13 16.35 8.75
C HIS A 125 -0.73 16.15 9.32
N ASP A 126 -0.66 15.38 10.41
CA ASP A 126 0.56 14.80 10.93
C ASP A 126 0.42 13.30 11.13
N GLU A 127 1.55 12.60 11.11
CA GLU A 127 1.66 11.18 11.40
C GLU A 127 2.84 11.01 12.35
N VAL A 128 2.54 10.82 13.65
CA VAL A 128 3.55 10.85 14.71
C VAL A 128 3.53 9.55 15.55
N PRO A 129 4.66 9.15 16.14
CA PRO A 129 4.67 8.05 17.08
C PRO A 129 3.68 8.32 18.23
N THR A 130 2.97 7.29 18.68
CA THR A 130 2.15 7.39 19.90
C THR A 130 3.01 7.59 21.13
N GLU A 131 2.41 8.08 22.24
CA GLU A 131 3.11 8.19 23.52
C GLU A 131 3.69 6.85 23.99
N ARG A 132 2.99 5.74 23.69
CA ARG A 132 3.46 4.39 24.00
C ARG A 132 4.74 4.07 23.23
N VAL A 133 4.76 4.29 21.93
CA VAL A 133 5.95 4.03 21.08
C VAL A 133 7.11 4.94 21.46
N LEU A 134 6.85 6.21 21.77
CA LEU A 134 7.89 7.12 22.28
C LEU A 134 8.48 6.66 23.62
N ALA A 135 7.63 6.18 24.54
CA ALA A 135 8.08 5.77 25.87
C ALA A 135 8.81 4.42 25.90
N SER A 136 8.37 3.46 25.09
CA SER A 136 8.87 2.08 25.13
C SER A 136 9.68 1.64 23.90
N GLY A 137 9.67 2.41 22.83
CA GLY A 137 10.19 1.96 21.53
C GLY A 137 9.35 0.81 20.97
N GLY A 138 9.98 0.00 20.14
CA GLY A 138 9.40 -1.20 19.55
C GLY A 138 9.53 -1.26 18.04
N ARG A 139 9.02 -2.34 17.48
CA ARG A 139 9.03 -2.56 16.03
C ARG A 139 8.04 -1.65 15.33
N SER A 140 8.47 -1.08 14.22
CA SER A 140 7.64 -0.29 13.32
C SER A 140 7.80 -0.81 11.89
N HIS A 141 6.70 -1.08 11.23
CA HIS A 141 6.65 -1.50 9.84
C HIS A 141 5.33 -1.07 9.23
N GLY A 142 5.36 -0.42 8.09
CA GLY A 142 4.16 0.04 7.42
C GLY A 142 4.38 0.35 5.95
N VAL A 143 3.31 0.75 5.30
CA VAL A 143 3.30 1.13 3.90
C VAL A 143 2.53 2.43 3.73
N GLN A 144 3.12 3.38 3.03
CA GLN A 144 2.49 4.59 2.55
C GLN A 144 2.21 4.44 1.06
N LEU A 145 0.94 4.56 0.66
CA LEU A 145 0.52 4.51 -0.73
C LEU A 145 -0.21 5.80 -1.10
N TRP A 146 0.16 6.40 -2.24
CA TRP A 146 -0.57 7.53 -2.80
C TRP A 146 -1.38 7.07 -4.01
N VAL A 147 -2.69 7.27 -3.95
CA VAL A 147 -3.63 6.97 -5.04
C VAL A 147 -4.04 8.28 -5.69
N ASN A 148 -3.70 8.44 -6.96
CA ASN A 148 -4.01 9.65 -7.71
C ASN A 148 -5.52 9.79 -7.94
N LEU A 149 -5.99 11.03 -7.99
CA LEU A 149 -7.36 11.37 -8.37
C LEU A 149 -7.38 11.88 -9.82
N PRO A 150 -8.40 11.52 -10.62
CA PRO A 150 -8.59 12.13 -11.92
C PRO A 150 -8.89 13.63 -11.77
N SER A 151 -8.59 14.41 -12.79
CA SER A 151 -8.64 15.88 -12.76
C SER A 151 -9.94 16.46 -12.19
N HIS A 152 -11.08 15.86 -12.56
CA HIS A 152 -12.40 16.29 -12.11
C HIS A 152 -12.69 15.99 -10.62
N LEU A 153 -11.87 15.17 -9.96
CA LEU A 153 -11.98 14.82 -8.53
C LEU A 153 -10.86 15.41 -7.67
N LYS A 154 -9.84 16.05 -8.26
CA LYS A 154 -8.72 16.61 -7.49
C LYS A 154 -9.11 17.66 -6.45
N PHE A 155 -10.28 18.28 -6.62
CA PHE A 155 -10.83 19.26 -5.68
C PHE A 155 -12.03 18.73 -4.89
N THR A 156 -12.22 17.41 -4.83
CA THR A 156 -13.23 16.81 -3.95
C THR A 156 -12.96 17.18 -2.48
N PRO A 157 -14.00 17.28 -1.63
CA PRO A 157 -13.78 17.55 -0.20
C PRO A 157 -12.90 16.50 0.46
N PRO A 158 -12.00 16.87 1.37
CA PRO A 158 -11.23 15.93 2.17
C PRO A 158 -12.12 14.97 2.96
N ARG A 159 -11.66 13.71 3.07
CA ARG A 159 -12.37 12.66 3.80
C ARG A 159 -11.38 11.73 4.50
N TYR A 160 -11.74 11.27 5.69
CA TYR A 160 -10.97 10.31 6.47
C TYR A 160 -11.77 9.01 6.65
N GLN A 161 -11.13 7.85 6.45
CA GLN A 161 -11.71 6.53 6.66
C GLN A 161 -10.75 5.70 7.54
N PRO A 162 -11.10 5.43 8.81
CA PRO A 162 -10.40 4.43 9.60
C PRO A 162 -10.88 3.04 9.17
N LEU A 163 -9.99 2.22 8.67
CA LEU A 163 -10.26 0.84 8.29
C LEU A 163 -9.53 -0.06 9.30
N THR A 164 -10.24 -0.49 10.33
CA THR A 164 -9.65 -1.34 11.37
C THR A 164 -9.47 -2.77 10.89
N ALA A 165 -8.51 -3.46 11.45
CA ALA A 165 -8.09 -4.81 11.07
C ALA A 165 -9.25 -5.83 11.04
N ASP A 166 -10.21 -5.68 11.94
CA ASP A 166 -11.41 -6.55 12.04
C ASP A 166 -12.45 -6.32 10.92
N HIS A 167 -12.36 -5.20 10.19
CA HIS A 167 -13.21 -4.91 9.03
C HIS A 167 -12.63 -5.39 7.70
N LEU A 168 -11.37 -5.86 7.68
CA LEU A 168 -10.76 -6.38 6.46
C LEU A 168 -11.52 -7.61 5.93
N THR A 169 -11.67 -7.69 4.62
CA THR A 169 -12.21 -8.89 3.97
C THR A 169 -11.09 -9.93 3.84
N LEU A 170 -11.22 -11.01 4.63
CA LEU A 170 -10.25 -12.09 4.63
C LEU A 170 -10.66 -13.20 3.67
N LEU A 171 -9.74 -13.61 2.81
CA LEU A 171 -9.94 -14.66 1.80
C LEU A 171 -8.74 -15.61 1.83
N THR A 172 -8.89 -16.76 1.18
CA THR A 172 -7.80 -17.75 1.08
C THR A 172 -7.70 -18.37 -0.31
N SER A 173 -6.55 -18.97 -0.60
CA SER A 173 -6.38 -19.86 -1.75
C SER A 173 -7.19 -21.14 -1.58
N PRO A 174 -7.50 -21.88 -2.67
CA PRO A 174 -8.29 -23.12 -2.59
C PRO A 174 -7.72 -24.18 -1.62
N ASP A 175 -6.40 -24.20 -1.47
CA ASP A 175 -5.68 -25.12 -0.59
C ASP A 175 -5.41 -24.58 0.83
N GLY A 176 -5.76 -23.30 1.09
CA GLY A 176 -5.51 -22.64 2.37
C GLY A 176 -4.06 -22.17 2.57
N GLY A 177 -3.20 -22.30 1.55
CA GLY A 177 -1.79 -21.93 1.61
C GLY A 177 -1.51 -20.44 1.52
N ALA A 178 -2.52 -19.62 1.21
CA ALA A 178 -2.39 -18.17 1.16
C ALA A 178 -3.51 -17.50 1.96
N LEU A 179 -3.16 -16.50 2.78
CA LEU A 179 -4.10 -15.60 3.43
C LEU A 179 -4.10 -14.25 2.68
N VAL A 180 -5.28 -13.82 2.23
CA VAL A 180 -5.48 -12.55 1.53
C VAL A 180 -6.29 -11.62 2.40
N ARG A 181 -5.77 -10.42 2.64
CA ARG A 181 -6.40 -9.30 3.35
C ARG A 181 -6.76 -8.26 2.31
N LEU A 182 -8.00 -8.27 1.85
CA LEU A 182 -8.49 -7.31 0.85
C LEU A 182 -8.85 -6.00 1.56
N ILE A 183 -8.05 -4.96 1.30
CA ILE A 183 -8.17 -3.64 1.92
C ILE A 183 -9.15 -2.77 1.14
N ALA A 184 -9.02 -2.75 -0.19
CA ALA A 184 -9.90 -1.95 -1.05
C ALA A 184 -10.14 -2.60 -2.41
N GLY A 185 -11.26 -2.24 -3.04
CA GLY A 185 -11.65 -2.73 -4.35
C GLY A 185 -12.28 -4.12 -4.31
N GLU A 186 -12.22 -4.82 -5.44
CA GLU A 186 -12.85 -6.14 -5.61
C GLU A 186 -11.81 -7.19 -6.00
N LEU A 187 -11.94 -8.40 -5.44
CA LEU A 187 -11.10 -9.54 -5.75
C LEU A 187 -11.89 -10.84 -5.56
N GLY A 188 -11.94 -11.69 -6.59
CA GLY A 188 -12.62 -12.97 -6.52
C GLY A 188 -14.12 -12.87 -6.14
N GLY A 189 -14.82 -11.82 -6.55
CA GLY A 189 -16.22 -11.57 -6.19
C GLY A 189 -16.44 -11.02 -4.78
N HIS A 190 -15.39 -10.70 -4.05
CA HIS A 190 -15.43 -10.10 -2.71
C HIS A 190 -14.97 -8.65 -2.77
N ARG A 191 -15.48 -7.81 -1.84
CA ARG A 191 -15.17 -6.39 -1.76
C ARG A 191 -14.45 -6.07 -0.45
N GLY A 192 -13.37 -5.28 -0.56
CA GLY A 192 -12.69 -4.70 0.59
C GLY A 192 -13.44 -3.50 1.18
N PRO A 193 -13.17 -3.14 2.44
CA PRO A 193 -13.86 -2.06 3.15
C PRO A 193 -13.52 -0.65 2.64
N GLY A 194 -12.34 -0.47 2.05
CA GLY A 194 -11.88 0.84 1.57
C GLY A 194 -12.73 1.37 0.42
N ASP A 195 -13.32 2.56 0.60
CA ASP A 195 -14.07 3.25 -0.43
C ASP A 195 -13.18 4.28 -1.13
N THR A 196 -12.93 4.08 -2.43
CA THR A 196 -11.97 4.83 -3.23
C THR A 196 -12.65 5.61 -4.34
N HIS A 197 -12.13 6.79 -4.66
CA HIS A 197 -12.59 7.57 -5.80
C HIS A 197 -12.09 7.00 -7.14
N THR A 198 -10.89 6.42 -7.14
CA THR A 198 -10.31 5.78 -8.32
C THR A 198 -10.50 4.27 -8.20
N PRO A 199 -11.07 3.59 -9.21
CA PRO A 199 -11.25 2.13 -9.16
C PRO A 199 -9.91 1.40 -9.07
N ILE A 200 -9.67 0.71 -7.96
CA ILE A 200 -8.45 -0.05 -7.69
C ILE A 200 -8.77 -1.39 -7.03
N THR A 201 -7.77 -2.25 -6.95
CA THR A 201 -7.66 -3.39 -6.04
C THR A 201 -6.39 -3.24 -5.23
N TYR A 202 -6.50 -3.35 -3.90
CA TYR A 202 -5.38 -3.30 -2.98
C TYR A 202 -5.54 -4.38 -1.92
N ALA A 203 -4.62 -5.34 -1.92
CA ALA A 203 -4.65 -6.50 -1.02
C ALA A 203 -3.25 -6.82 -0.50
N HIS A 204 -3.16 -7.23 0.75
CA HIS A 204 -1.96 -7.81 1.35
C HIS A 204 -2.11 -9.33 1.41
N VAL A 205 -1.12 -10.05 0.93
CA VAL A 205 -1.12 -11.51 0.81
C VAL A 205 0.10 -12.10 1.50
N THR A 206 -0.15 -13.07 2.38
CA THR A 206 0.88 -13.92 2.97
C THR A 206 0.73 -15.33 2.42
N LEU A 207 1.81 -15.87 1.84
CA LEU A 207 1.85 -17.24 1.32
C LEU A 207 2.77 -18.10 2.18
N SER A 208 2.27 -19.24 2.61
CA SER A 208 3.10 -20.27 3.25
C SER A 208 4.14 -20.82 2.28
N PRO A 209 5.26 -21.37 2.76
CA PRO A 209 6.33 -21.91 1.92
C PRO A 209 5.82 -22.89 0.88
N GLY A 210 6.17 -22.67 -0.38
CA GLY A 210 5.75 -23.46 -1.53
C GLY A 210 4.31 -23.26 -1.98
N ALA A 211 3.50 -22.50 -1.26
CA ALA A 211 2.13 -22.20 -1.64
C ALA A 211 2.07 -21.29 -2.88
N GLN A 212 0.98 -21.41 -3.62
CA GLN A 212 0.68 -20.57 -4.78
C GLN A 212 -0.70 -19.95 -4.63
N LEU A 213 -0.80 -18.68 -5.00
CA LEU A 213 -2.06 -17.99 -5.16
C LEU A 213 -2.19 -17.50 -6.60
N THR A 214 -3.31 -17.85 -7.23
CA THR A 214 -3.76 -17.23 -8.49
C THR A 214 -5.08 -16.53 -8.22
N VAL A 215 -5.16 -15.26 -8.63
CA VAL A 215 -6.36 -14.44 -8.42
C VAL A 215 -6.91 -13.95 -9.75
N PRO A 216 -8.25 -13.88 -9.93
CA PRO A 216 -8.84 -13.19 -11.06
C PRO A 216 -8.51 -11.69 -10.94
N TRP A 217 -8.24 -11.06 -12.07
CA TRP A 217 -7.84 -9.66 -12.12
C TRP A 217 -8.59 -8.92 -13.23
N ASN A 218 -9.11 -7.75 -12.92
CA ASN A 218 -9.80 -6.94 -13.92
C ASN A 218 -8.86 -6.65 -15.11
N PRO A 219 -9.19 -7.08 -16.34
CA PRO A 219 -8.29 -6.90 -17.49
C PRO A 219 -8.08 -5.42 -17.88
N ALA A 220 -8.95 -4.52 -17.46
CA ALA A 220 -8.78 -3.07 -17.66
C ALA A 220 -7.81 -2.41 -16.67
N PHE A 221 -7.49 -3.09 -15.56
CA PHE A 221 -6.55 -2.59 -14.56
C PHE A 221 -5.13 -2.95 -14.95
N ASN A 222 -4.15 -2.10 -14.58
CA ASN A 222 -2.78 -2.58 -14.44
C ASN A 222 -2.69 -3.59 -13.28
N ALA A 223 -1.56 -4.25 -13.13
CA ALA A 223 -1.35 -5.19 -12.04
C ALA A 223 0.12 -5.20 -11.63
N MET A 224 0.34 -5.17 -10.32
CA MET A 224 1.66 -5.19 -9.71
C MET A 224 1.65 -6.07 -8.46
N ALA A 225 2.79 -6.69 -8.16
CA ALA A 225 3.05 -7.38 -6.90
C ALA A 225 4.32 -6.78 -6.28
N TYR A 226 4.18 -6.13 -5.13
CA TYR A 226 5.30 -5.60 -4.36
C TYR A 226 5.64 -6.53 -3.20
N VAL A 227 6.89 -6.97 -3.12
CA VAL A 227 7.34 -7.91 -2.08
C VAL A 227 7.76 -7.14 -0.83
N LEU A 228 6.97 -7.27 0.23
CA LEU A 228 7.25 -6.70 1.56
C LEU A 228 8.35 -7.49 2.27
N GLY A 229 8.34 -8.81 2.11
CA GLY A 229 9.30 -9.71 2.74
C GLY A 229 9.28 -11.10 2.13
N GLY A 230 10.35 -11.86 2.37
CA GLY A 230 10.48 -13.21 1.83
C GLY A 230 10.95 -13.24 0.37
N ARG A 231 10.72 -14.37 -0.27
CA ARG A 231 11.12 -14.64 -1.67
C ARG A 231 10.17 -15.62 -2.33
N GLY A 232 10.05 -15.49 -3.65
CA GLY A 232 9.16 -16.35 -4.40
C GLY A 232 9.24 -16.12 -5.91
N HIS A 233 8.12 -16.29 -6.55
CA HIS A 233 8.00 -16.15 -8.00
C HIS A 233 6.69 -15.45 -8.37
N ALA A 234 6.72 -14.69 -9.45
CA ALA A 234 5.56 -14.01 -10.03
C ALA A 234 5.30 -14.49 -11.46
N GLY A 235 4.03 -14.53 -11.85
CA GLY A 235 3.59 -14.94 -13.19
C GLY A 235 3.62 -16.44 -13.42
N ALA A 236 3.02 -16.88 -14.53
CA ALA A 236 3.01 -18.28 -14.95
C ALA A 236 4.41 -18.77 -15.33
N GLU A 237 5.27 -17.86 -15.80
CA GLU A 237 6.69 -18.12 -16.15
C GLU A 237 7.61 -18.19 -14.93
N ALA A 238 7.06 -18.04 -13.72
CA ALA A 238 7.77 -18.15 -12.45
C ALA A 238 9.01 -17.22 -12.36
N ARG A 239 8.85 -15.94 -12.68
CA ARG A 239 9.92 -14.93 -12.53
C ARG A 239 10.29 -14.78 -11.06
N PRO A 240 11.57 -14.92 -10.69
CA PRO A 240 12.00 -14.75 -9.30
C PRO A 240 11.67 -13.34 -8.79
N ILE A 241 11.23 -13.26 -7.54
CA ILE A 241 11.00 -12.03 -6.79
C ILE A 241 11.50 -12.18 -5.35
N THR A 242 12.02 -11.10 -4.77
CA THR A 242 12.50 -11.06 -3.39
C THR A 242 12.10 -9.74 -2.72
N ALA A 243 12.28 -9.65 -1.40
CA ALA A 243 11.96 -8.46 -0.62
C ALA A 243 12.43 -7.16 -1.32
N HIS A 244 11.58 -6.15 -1.26
CA HIS A 244 11.76 -4.82 -1.87
C HIS A 244 11.79 -4.80 -3.40
N GLU A 245 11.28 -5.83 -4.06
CA GLU A 245 11.10 -5.85 -5.51
C GLU A 245 9.63 -5.68 -5.89
N LEU A 246 9.41 -5.01 -7.03
CA LEU A 246 8.12 -4.81 -7.67
C LEU A 246 8.07 -5.64 -8.97
N ALA A 247 7.19 -6.62 -9.03
CA ALA A 247 6.82 -7.28 -10.27
C ALA A 247 5.69 -6.51 -10.94
N VAL A 248 5.86 -6.14 -12.20
CA VAL A 248 4.86 -5.51 -13.06
C VAL A 248 4.34 -6.53 -14.05
N PHE A 249 3.02 -6.66 -14.14
CA PHE A 249 2.37 -7.62 -15.03
C PHE A 249 1.87 -6.96 -16.31
N GLY A 250 1.94 -7.70 -17.41
CA GLY A 250 1.36 -7.35 -18.70
C GLY A 250 -0.16 -7.61 -18.74
N PRO A 251 -0.77 -7.58 -19.94
CA PRO A 251 -2.20 -7.85 -20.12
C PRO A 251 -2.57 -9.31 -19.81
N GLY A 252 -3.80 -9.52 -19.38
CA GLY A 252 -4.39 -10.80 -18.99
C GLY A 252 -5.51 -10.58 -17.98
N ASP A 253 -6.06 -11.64 -17.43
CA ASP A 253 -7.18 -11.62 -16.49
C ASP A 253 -6.91 -12.39 -15.19
N THR A 254 -5.68 -12.88 -14.99
CA THR A 254 -5.25 -13.47 -13.71
C THR A 254 -3.83 -13.05 -13.33
N VAL A 255 -3.60 -12.91 -12.03
CA VAL A 255 -2.28 -12.67 -11.42
C VAL A 255 -1.89 -13.88 -10.58
N THR A 256 -0.66 -14.35 -10.73
CA THR A 256 -0.12 -15.49 -9.96
C THR A 256 1.12 -15.07 -9.20
N VAL A 257 1.17 -15.45 -7.91
CA VAL A 257 2.35 -15.37 -7.04
C VAL A 257 2.55 -16.70 -6.32
N ARG A 258 3.81 -17.06 -6.06
CA ARG A 258 4.18 -18.30 -5.38
C ARG A 258 5.31 -18.05 -4.40
N ALA A 259 5.19 -18.55 -3.17
CA ALA A 259 6.28 -18.56 -2.21
C ALA A 259 7.35 -19.59 -2.61
N ALA A 260 8.61 -19.30 -2.33
CA ALA A 260 9.68 -20.31 -2.46
C ALA A 260 9.38 -21.49 -1.53
N ALA A 261 9.80 -22.70 -1.94
CA ALA A 261 9.76 -23.85 -1.06
C ALA A 261 10.81 -23.69 0.05
N VAL A 262 10.60 -24.38 1.19
CA VAL A 262 11.55 -24.38 2.31
C VAL A 262 12.96 -24.73 1.80
N SER A 263 13.87 -23.80 1.94
CA SER A 263 15.30 -24.05 1.75
C SER A 263 15.92 -24.15 3.14
N GLY A 264 16.39 -25.27 3.57
CA GLY A 264 16.88 -25.61 4.91
C GLY A 264 17.81 -24.62 5.65
N SER A 265 17.78 -23.33 5.34
CA SER A 265 18.44 -22.24 6.06
C SER A 265 17.44 -21.12 6.34
N ALA A 266 17.06 -20.97 7.60
CA ALA A 266 16.36 -19.77 8.08
C ALA A 266 17.25 -18.54 7.85
N ASP A 267 16.66 -17.44 7.37
CA ASP A 267 17.35 -16.16 7.39
C ASP A 267 17.38 -15.56 8.83
N ALA A 268 18.15 -14.48 9.02
CA ALA A 268 18.36 -13.86 10.33
C ALA A 268 17.09 -13.26 10.96
N THR A 269 15.93 -13.28 10.28
CA THR A 269 14.66 -12.72 10.76
C THR A 269 13.72 -13.75 11.38
N GLY A 270 14.07 -15.04 11.32
CA GLY A 270 13.31 -16.12 11.97
C GLY A 270 11.98 -16.50 11.31
N ASN A 271 11.61 -15.82 10.20
CA ASN A 271 10.42 -16.10 9.37
C ASN A 271 10.86 -16.56 7.98
N ALA A 272 11.59 -17.65 7.95
CA ALA A 272 12.49 -17.99 6.85
C ALA A 272 11.83 -18.26 5.50
N ASP A 273 10.55 -18.49 5.39
CA ASP A 273 10.01 -19.10 4.19
C ASP A 273 8.63 -18.58 3.74
N GLU A 274 8.01 -17.64 4.43
CA GLU A 274 6.76 -17.01 3.98
C GLU A 274 7.06 -15.92 2.94
N LEU A 275 6.16 -15.73 1.99
CA LEU A 275 6.19 -14.62 1.05
C LEU A 275 5.08 -13.64 1.40
N ASP A 276 5.46 -12.42 1.79
CA ASP A 276 4.54 -11.32 2.01
C ASP A 276 4.56 -10.35 0.83
N VAL A 277 3.40 -10.15 0.19
CA VAL A 277 3.27 -9.29 -0.98
C VAL A 277 2.05 -8.41 -0.91
N LEU A 278 2.17 -7.20 -1.45
CA LEU A 278 1.02 -6.38 -1.81
C LEU A 278 0.65 -6.65 -3.26
N LEU A 279 -0.59 -7.03 -3.50
CA LEU A 279 -1.18 -7.04 -4.85
C LEU A 279 -1.94 -5.73 -5.02
N LEU A 280 -1.53 -4.96 -6.03
CA LEU A 280 -2.13 -3.65 -6.31
C LEU A 280 -2.26 -3.43 -7.81
N GLY A 281 -3.34 -2.76 -8.18
CA GLY A 281 -3.60 -2.31 -9.52
C GLY A 281 -4.92 -1.55 -9.58
N GLY A 282 -5.13 -0.85 -10.67
CA GLY A 282 -6.32 -0.04 -10.84
C GLY A 282 -6.54 0.40 -12.27
N LEU A 283 -7.65 1.08 -12.49
CA LEU A 283 -7.96 1.67 -13.77
C LEU A 283 -7.03 2.86 -14.00
N PRO A 284 -6.13 2.81 -15.01
CA PRO A 284 -5.23 3.92 -15.28
C PRO A 284 -6.00 5.20 -15.63
N ILE A 285 -5.65 6.31 -14.99
CA ILE A 285 -6.26 7.62 -15.20
C ILE A 285 -5.84 8.21 -16.55
N ARG A 286 -4.57 8.00 -16.94
CA ARG A 286 -3.98 8.47 -18.21
C ARG A 286 -4.08 9.98 -18.43
N GLU A 287 -4.03 10.75 -17.36
CA GLU A 287 -3.97 12.19 -17.39
C GLU A 287 -2.54 12.69 -17.13
N PRO A 288 -2.19 13.93 -17.55
CA PRO A 288 -0.91 14.52 -17.19
C PRO A 288 -0.72 14.60 -15.69
N ILE A 289 0.52 14.36 -15.23
CA ILE A 289 0.91 14.45 -13.82
C ILE A 289 1.85 15.63 -13.64
N ALA A 290 1.52 16.52 -12.71
CA ALA A 290 2.41 17.54 -12.19
C ALA A 290 2.56 17.29 -10.68
N HIS A 291 3.79 17.11 -10.23
CA HIS A 291 4.11 16.81 -8.84
C HIS A 291 5.17 17.79 -8.31
N TYR A 292 4.96 18.26 -7.09
CA TYR A 292 5.97 19.01 -6.34
C TYR A 292 5.73 18.86 -4.84
N GLY A 293 6.65 18.20 -4.14
CA GLY A 293 6.54 17.93 -2.71
C GLY A 293 5.21 17.22 -2.37
N PRO A 294 4.38 17.82 -1.50
CA PRO A 294 3.15 17.20 -1.02
C PRO A 294 1.93 17.42 -1.95
N PHE A 295 2.14 17.92 -3.18
CA PHE A 295 1.07 18.25 -4.11
C PHE A 295 1.16 17.42 -5.39
N LEU A 296 0.03 16.82 -5.79
CA LEU A 296 -0.09 16.00 -6.99
C LEU A 296 -1.27 16.47 -7.83
N MET A 297 -0.97 17.24 -8.88
CA MET A 297 -1.96 17.89 -9.73
C MET A 297 -1.78 17.47 -11.21
N ASN A 298 -2.49 18.12 -12.13
CA ASN A 298 -2.37 17.84 -13.57
C ASN A 298 -1.48 18.85 -14.30
N THR A 299 -1.31 20.07 -13.75
CA THR A 299 -0.55 21.15 -14.37
C THR A 299 0.37 21.85 -13.41
N LYS A 300 1.45 22.48 -13.94
CA LYS A 300 2.34 23.33 -13.13
C LYS A 300 1.59 24.53 -12.52
N ALA A 301 0.59 25.08 -13.21
CA ALA A 301 -0.21 26.18 -12.70
C ALA A 301 -1.00 25.78 -11.45
N GLU A 302 -1.57 24.57 -11.45
CA GLU A 302 -2.29 24.03 -10.27
C GLU A 302 -1.34 23.75 -9.10
N ILE A 303 -0.10 23.33 -9.36
CA ILE A 303 0.93 23.20 -8.31
C ILE A 303 1.24 24.56 -7.68
N LEU A 304 1.45 25.61 -8.49
CA LEU A 304 1.69 26.95 -7.97
C LEU A 304 0.49 27.46 -7.16
N GLN A 305 -0.73 27.22 -7.63
CA GLN A 305 -1.95 27.55 -6.90
C GLN A 305 -2.04 26.77 -5.58
N ALA A 306 -1.63 25.50 -5.52
CA ALA A 306 -1.62 24.72 -4.28
C ALA A 306 -0.64 25.31 -3.26
N ILE A 307 0.53 25.76 -3.70
CA ILE A 307 1.52 26.43 -2.85
C ILE A 307 0.97 27.77 -2.32
N ASP A 308 0.37 28.59 -3.20
CA ASP A 308 -0.23 29.88 -2.80
C ASP A 308 -1.38 29.68 -1.81
N ASP A 309 -2.23 28.70 -2.04
CA ASP A 309 -3.35 28.38 -1.15
C ASP A 309 -2.87 27.86 0.22
N PHE A 310 -1.82 27.05 0.24
CA PHE A 310 -1.19 26.61 1.49
C PHE A 310 -0.62 27.79 2.26
N ASN A 311 0.16 28.67 1.62
CA ASN A 311 0.74 29.86 2.23
C ASN A 311 -0.34 30.84 2.73
N ALA A 312 -1.50 30.85 2.11
CA ALA A 312 -2.66 31.65 2.51
C ALA A 312 -3.53 30.99 3.58
N GLY A 313 -3.16 29.82 4.10
CA GLY A 313 -3.91 29.08 5.13
C GLY A 313 -5.23 28.46 4.67
N LYS A 314 -5.41 28.27 3.35
CA LYS A 314 -6.67 27.73 2.79
C LYS A 314 -6.79 26.22 2.86
N LEU A 315 -5.73 25.48 3.22
CA LEU A 315 -5.76 24.02 3.35
C LEU A 315 -6.10 23.55 4.75
N GLY A 316 -6.54 24.45 5.61
CA GLY A 316 -6.87 24.21 7.00
C GLY A 316 -5.91 24.91 7.97
N THR A 317 -6.18 24.76 9.24
CA THR A 317 -5.36 25.28 10.33
C THR A 317 -4.94 24.13 11.25
N VAL A 318 -3.70 24.15 11.69
CA VAL A 318 -3.25 23.20 12.71
C VAL A 318 -4.07 23.45 13.99
N PRO A 319 -4.71 22.42 14.56
CA PRO A 319 -5.42 22.56 15.83
C PRO A 319 -4.47 23.05 16.93
N SER A 320 -4.98 23.97 17.77
CA SER A 320 -4.22 24.56 18.88
C SER A 320 -4.09 23.63 20.08
#